data_f017a5d6379fefebb1d4a258b7e40cf2
#
_entry.id   f017a5d6379fefebb1d4a258b7e40cf2
#
_cell.length_a   1.000
_cell.length_b   1.000
_cell.length_c   1.000
_cell.angle_alpha   90.00
_cell.angle_beta   90.00
_cell.angle_gamma   90.00
#
_symmetry.space_group_name_H-M   'P 1'
#
loop_
_entity.id
_entity.type
_entity.pdbx_description
1 polymer ?
#
loop_
_entity_poly.entity_id
_entity_poly.type
_entity_poly.pdbx_seq_one_letter_code
_entity_poly.pdbx_strand_id
1 'polypeptide(L)'
;MTCAYLAFTSKGLALARKLAAAQPGAVARCGENGVTLSNWTAVQFAQSDALVFVGAVGIAVRAIAPHCRSKATDPAVVVLDECGRFAIPLLSGHLGGANDLAR
;
A
#
# COMPACT_ATOMS: atom_id res chain seq x y z
N MET A 1 -13.58 1.87 4.70
CA MET A 1 -12.49 1.97 3.72
C MET A 1 -11.75 0.65 3.63
N THR A 2 -11.54 0.16 2.42
CA THR A 2 -10.86 -1.11 2.16
C THR A 2 -9.37 -0.85 1.98
N CYS A 3 -8.54 -1.41 2.86
CA CYS A 3 -7.08 -1.27 2.80
C CYS A 3 -6.43 -2.58 2.42
N ALA A 4 -5.29 -2.50 1.74
CA ALA A 4 -4.44 -3.64 1.44
C ALA A 4 -2.99 -3.28 1.75
N TYR A 5 -2.28 -4.19 2.39
CA TYR A 5 -0.91 -3.98 2.86
C TYR A 5 0.02 -4.96 2.17
N LEU A 6 1.12 -4.48 1.62
CA LEU A 6 2.16 -5.33 1.04
C LEU A 6 3.49 -5.02 1.69
N ALA A 7 4.12 -6.06 2.23
CA ALA A 7 5.45 -6.00 2.79
C ALA A 7 6.43 -6.81 1.93
N PHE A 8 7.72 -6.59 2.12
CA PHE A 8 8.78 -7.26 1.37
C PHE A 8 9.72 -8.04 2.27
N THR A 9 9.70 -7.75 3.55
CA THR A 9 10.59 -8.35 4.55
C THR A 9 9.79 -8.80 5.76
N SER A 10 10.39 -9.62 6.61
CA SER A 10 9.76 -10.06 7.85
C SER A 10 9.47 -8.88 8.78
N LYS A 11 10.37 -7.91 8.83
CA LYS A 11 10.20 -6.71 9.65
C LYS A 11 9.04 -5.86 9.15
N GLY A 12 8.98 -5.66 7.83
CA GLY A 12 7.89 -4.92 7.20
C GLY A 12 6.55 -5.63 7.37
N LEU A 13 6.56 -6.97 7.30
CA LEU A 13 5.34 -7.76 7.50
C LEU A 13 4.79 -7.61 8.92
N ALA A 14 5.67 -7.59 9.91
CA ALA A 14 5.26 -7.37 11.30
C ALA A 14 4.59 -6.00 11.48
N LEU A 15 5.16 -4.96 10.86
CA LEU A 15 4.57 -3.62 10.89
C LEU A 15 3.22 -3.60 10.16
N ALA A 16 3.13 -4.23 9.00
CA ALA A 16 1.88 -4.30 8.23
C ALA A 16 0.77 -4.97 9.03
N ARG A 17 1.07 -6.05 9.73
CA ARG A 17 0.10 -6.75 10.59
C ARG A 17 -0.36 -5.88 11.75
N LYS A 18 0.55 -5.12 12.35
CA LYS A 18 0.24 -4.19 13.43
C LYS A 18 -0.69 -3.09 12.93
N LEU A 19 -0.43 -2.55 11.76
CA LEU A 19 -1.28 -1.53 11.16
C LEU A 19 -2.67 -2.09 10.80
N ALA A 20 -2.73 -3.31 10.30
CA ALA A 20 -3.99 -3.96 9.94
C ALA A 20 -4.86 -4.25 11.17
N ALA A 21 -4.28 -4.34 12.35
CA ALA A 21 -5.06 -4.46 13.60
C ALA A 21 -5.83 -3.17 13.90
N ALA A 22 -5.27 -2.01 13.54
CA ALA A 22 -5.92 -0.72 13.76
C ALA A 22 -6.83 -0.33 12.61
N GLN A 23 -6.39 -0.57 11.37
CA GLN A 23 -7.15 -0.30 10.14
C GLN A 23 -7.23 -1.60 9.36
N PRO A 24 -8.30 -2.39 9.52
CA PRO A 24 -8.37 -3.73 8.93
C PRO A 24 -8.20 -3.75 7.42
N GLY A 25 -7.49 -4.77 6.96
CA GLY A 25 -7.23 -4.99 5.54
C GLY A 25 -6.40 -6.24 5.31
N ALA A 26 -6.35 -6.69 4.07
CA ALA A 26 -5.55 -7.85 3.70
C ALA A 26 -4.07 -7.53 3.79
N VAL A 27 -3.30 -8.44 4.37
CA VAL A 27 -1.86 -8.31 4.51
C VAL A 27 -1.18 -9.41 3.69
N ALA A 28 -0.20 -9.04 2.88
CA ALA A 28 0.57 -9.99 2.10
C ALA A 28 2.06 -9.63 2.15
N ARG A 29 2.89 -10.62 1.87
CA ARG A 29 4.34 -10.42 1.70
C ARG A 29 4.71 -10.83 0.28
N CYS A 30 5.39 -9.93 -0.41
CA CYS A 30 5.90 -10.20 -1.75
C CYS A 30 6.89 -11.38 -1.71
N GLY A 31 6.68 -12.34 -2.59
CA GLY A 31 7.50 -13.55 -2.64
C GLY A 31 6.97 -14.73 -1.85
N GLU A 32 5.92 -14.55 -1.04
CA GLU A 32 5.27 -15.65 -0.31
C GLU A 32 3.94 -16.02 -0.96
N ASN A 33 3.63 -17.32 -0.95
CA ASN A 33 2.35 -17.86 -1.45
C ASN A 33 2.02 -17.42 -2.88
N GLY A 34 3.04 -17.27 -3.74
CA GLY A 34 2.86 -16.86 -5.12
C GLY A 34 2.55 -15.37 -5.29
N VAL A 35 2.66 -14.57 -4.25
CA VAL A 35 2.42 -13.13 -4.34
C VAL A 35 3.58 -12.45 -5.07
N THR A 36 3.27 -11.79 -6.19
CA THR A 36 4.23 -10.95 -6.92
C THR A 36 3.80 -9.49 -6.79
N LEU A 37 4.77 -8.59 -6.85
CA LEU A 37 4.51 -7.16 -6.79
C LEU A 37 3.53 -6.73 -7.88
N SER A 38 3.76 -7.18 -9.12
CA SER A 38 2.95 -6.80 -10.27
C SER A 38 1.50 -7.27 -10.13
N ASN A 39 1.28 -8.54 -9.81
CA ASN A 39 -0.06 -9.09 -9.69
C ASN A 39 -0.82 -8.52 -8.49
N TRP A 40 -0.15 -8.43 -7.35
CA TRP A 40 -0.77 -7.86 -6.16
C TRP A 40 -1.22 -6.43 -6.41
N THR A 41 -0.34 -5.63 -7.02
CA THR A 41 -0.66 -4.22 -7.29
C THR A 41 -1.81 -4.08 -8.27
N ALA A 42 -1.81 -4.86 -9.36
CA ALA A 42 -2.89 -4.82 -10.34
C ALA A 42 -4.26 -5.12 -9.71
N VAL A 43 -4.34 -6.16 -8.89
CA VAL A 43 -5.58 -6.56 -8.23
C VAL A 43 -6.01 -5.51 -7.20
N GLN A 44 -5.12 -5.11 -6.33
CA GLN A 44 -5.48 -4.22 -5.22
C GLN A 44 -5.74 -2.79 -5.67
N PHE A 45 -5.04 -2.32 -6.69
CA PHE A 45 -5.30 -0.99 -7.25
C PHE A 45 -6.72 -0.87 -7.81
N ALA A 46 -7.25 -1.98 -8.35
CA ALA A 46 -8.62 -2.03 -8.87
C ALA A 46 -9.68 -2.22 -7.78
N GLN A 47 -9.34 -2.91 -6.70
CA GLN A 47 -10.33 -3.36 -5.71
C GLN A 47 -10.31 -2.58 -4.39
N SER A 48 -9.16 -2.07 -3.97
CA SER A 48 -9.02 -1.45 -2.66
C SER A 48 -9.14 0.06 -2.73
N ASP A 49 -9.60 0.66 -1.63
CA ASP A 49 -9.65 2.11 -1.51
C ASP A 49 -8.27 2.68 -1.18
N ALA A 50 -7.44 1.89 -0.52
CA ALA A 50 -6.09 2.31 -0.13
C ALA A 50 -5.11 1.14 -0.22
N LEU A 51 -3.92 1.43 -0.72
CA LEU A 51 -2.78 0.51 -0.74
C LEU A 51 -1.68 1.05 0.15
N VAL A 52 -1.13 0.19 0.99
CA VAL A 52 -0.01 0.52 1.85
C VAL A 52 1.16 -0.40 1.51
N PHE A 53 2.24 0.20 1.02
CA PHE A 53 3.49 -0.52 0.76
C PHE A 53 4.43 -0.28 1.93
N VAL A 54 4.94 -1.36 2.52
CA VAL A 54 5.92 -1.26 3.60
C VAL A 54 7.29 -1.63 3.04
N GLY A 55 8.04 -0.62 2.61
CA GLY A 55 9.32 -0.84 1.96
C GLY A 55 9.82 0.40 1.22
N ALA A 56 10.51 0.20 0.10
CA ALA A 56 11.12 1.27 -0.66
C ALA A 56 10.12 2.04 -1.52
N VAL A 57 10.20 3.37 -1.47
CA VAL A 57 9.34 4.26 -2.25
C VAL A 57 9.44 4.00 -3.76
N GLY A 58 10.67 3.81 -4.27
CA GLY A 58 10.88 3.58 -5.70
C GLY A 58 10.18 2.34 -6.23
N ILE A 59 10.14 1.29 -5.43
CA ILE A 59 9.43 0.05 -5.79
C ILE A 59 7.94 0.31 -5.90
N ALA A 60 7.36 1.03 -4.93
CA ALA A 60 5.95 1.37 -4.93
C ALA A 60 5.57 2.26 -6.12
N VAL A 61 6.37 3.28 -6.39
CA VAL A 61 6.13 4.19 -7.52
C VAL A 61 6.08 3.42 -8.84
N ARG A 62 7.05 2.56 -9.08
CA ARG A 62 7.10 1.77 -10.30
C ARG A 62 5.93 0.78 -10.40
N ALA A 63 5.52 0.22 -9.27
CA ALA A 63 4.42 -0.74 -9.25
C ALA A 63 3.08 -0.08 -9.60
N ILE A 64 2.81 1.12 -9.09
CA ILE A 64 1.53 1.79 -9.31
C ILE A 64 1.45 2.59 -10.61
N ALA A 65 2.59 3.04 -11.14
CA ALA A 65 2.62 3.93 -12.30
C ALA A 65 1.78 3.44 -13.49
N PRO A 66 1.85 2.15 -13.89
CA PRO A 66 1.02 1.67 -15.01
C PRO A 66 -0.48 1.72 -14.76
N HIS A 67 -0.89 1.81 -13.51
CA HIS A 67 -2.30 1.75 -13.11
C HIS A 67 -2.91 3.12 -12.82
N CYS A 68 -2.09 4.15 -12.69
CA CYS A 68 -2.57 5.50 -12.40
C CYS A 68 -3.40 6.05 -13.54
N ARG A 69 -4.59 6.55 -13.24
CA ARG A 69 -5.54 7.07 -14.24
C ARG A 69 -6.06 8.44 -13.90
N SER A 70 -6.59 8.65 -12.70
CA SER A 70 -7.26 9.87 -12.32
C SER A 70 -7.21 10.07 -10.81
N LYS A 71 -7.02 11.32 -10.39
CA LYS A 71 -7.13 11.70 -8.98
C LYS A 71 -8.48 11.33 -8.36
N ALA A 72 -9.53 11.33 -9.20
CA ALA A 72 -10.89 11.10 -8.71
C ALA A 72 -11.18 9.62 -8.48
N THR A 73 -10.52 8.72 -9.19
CA THR A 73 -10.84 7.28 -9.18
C THR A 73 -9.74 6.40 -8.60
N ASP A 74 -8.48 6.87 -8.63
CA ASP A 74 -7.37 6.07 -8.14
C ASP A 74 -7.44 5.92 -6.62
N PRO A 75 -6.99 4.78 -6.07
CA PRO A 75 -6.97 4.59 -4.62
C PRO A 75 -5.92 5.49 -3.96
N ALA A 76 -6.02 5.65 -2.65
CA ALA A 76 -4.94 6.21 -1.86
C ALA A 76 -3.76 5.24 -1.87
N VAL A 77 -2.53 5.75 -1.97
CA VAL A 77 -1.32 4.94 -1.91
C VAL A 77 -0.34 5.58 -0.95
N VAL A 78 0.06 4.83 0.07
CA VAL A 78 0.99 5.27 1.10
C VAL A 78 2.16 4.30 1.15
N VAL A 79 3.36 4.83 1.31
CA VAL A 79 4.57 4.03 1.53
C VAL A 79 5.09 4.30 2.94
N LEU A 80 5.35 3.23 3.67
CA LEU A 80 5.95 3.28 5.00
C LEU A 80 7.32 2.61 4.97
N ASP A 81 8.28 3.15 5.72
CA ASP A 81 9.51 2.41 5.93
C ASP A 81 9.27 1.29 6.95
N GLU A 82 10.14 0.28 6.95
CA GLU A 82 9.98 -0.91 7.80
C GLU A 82 9.99 -0.62 9.29
N CYS A 83 10.58 0.51 9.68
CA CYS A 83 10.63 0.94 11.07
C CYS A 83 9.42 1.79 11.46
N GLY A 84 8.59 2.15 10.51
CA GLY A 84 7.42 2.99 10.76
C GLY A 84 7.74 4.44 11.08
N ARG A 85 8.94 4.93 10.71
CA ARG A 85 9.37 6.30 10.98
C ARG A 85 8.84 7.31 9.98
N PHE A 86 8.60 6.88 8.75
CA PHE A 86 8.13 7.74 7.68
C PHE A 86 6.90 7.15 7.03
N ALA A 87 5.95 8.00 6.71
CA ALA A 87 4.77 7.65 5.93
C ALA A 87 4.67 8.65 4.78
N ILE A 88 4.78 8.17 3.55
CA ILE A 88 4.83 9.02 2.37
C ILE A 88 3.59 8.76 1.51
N PRO A 89 2.67 9.74 1.42
CA PRO A 89 1.52 9.61 0.53
C PRO A 89 1.94 9.84 -0.92
N LEU A 90 1.86 8.80 -1.75
CA LEU A 90 2.17 8.88 -3.19
C LEU A 90 0.96 9.34 -3.98
N LEU A 91 -0.20 8.75 -3.70
CA LEU A 91 -1.48 9.14 -4.27
C LEU A 91 -2.43 9.40 -3.11
N SER A 92 -3.11 10.53 -3.13
CA SER A 92 -4.00 10.89 -2.03
C SER A 92 -5.34 10.14 -2.05
N GLY A 93 -5.63 9.44 -3.15
CA GLY A 93 -6.95 8.87 -3.35
C GLY A 93 -7.96 9.99 -3.59
N HIS A 94 -9.19 9.63 -3.86
CA HIS A 94 -10.22 10.66 -3.94
C HIS A 94 -10.53 11.19 -2.53
N LEU A 95 -10.78 12.48 -2.43
CA LEU A 95 -11.07 13.17 -1.16
C LEU A 95 -9.90 13.21 -0.18
N GLY A 96 -8.65 13.05 -0.65
CA GLY A 96 -7.47 13.21 0.19
C GLY A 96 -7.23 12.09 1.20
N GLY A 97 -7.75 10.88 0.94
CA GLY A 97 -7.67 9.76 1.87
C GLY A 97 -6.26 9.33 2.25
N ALA A 98 -5.25 9.48 1.35
CA ALA A 98 -3.87 9.09 1.66
C ALA A 98 -3.24 9.97 2.73
N ASN A 99 -3.55 11.26 2.74
CA ASN A 99 -3.03 12.18 3.75
C ASN A 99 -3.56 11.81 5.14
N ASP A 100 -4.81 11.46 5.24
CA ASP A 100 -5.41 11.00 6.49
C ASP A 100 -4.83 9.68 6.93
N LEU A 101 -4.64 8.74 6.00
CA LEU A 101 -4.07 7.43 6.28
C LEU A 101 -2.60 7.52 6.72
N ALA A 102 -1.83 8.46 6.17
CA ALA A 102 -0.41 8.63 6.47
C ALA A 102 -0.16 9.25 7.85
N ARG A 103 -1.13 9.85 8.44
CA ARG A 103 -1.01 10.37 9.80
C ARG A 103 -1.02 9.22 10.79
#